data_5a7aa994e553f9d6f30c36c3aa47d7a5
#
_entry.id   5a7aa994e553f9d6f30c36c3aa47d7a5
#
_cell.length_a   1.000
_cell.length_b   1.000
_cell.length_c   1.000
_cell.angle_alpha   90.00
_cell.angle_beta   90.00
_cell.angle_gamma   90.00
#
_symmetry.space_group_name_H-M   'P 1'
#
loop_
_entity.id
_entity.type
_entity.pdbx_description
1 polymer ?
#
loop_
_entity_poly.entity_id
_entity_poly.type
_entity_poly.pdbx_seq_one_letter_code
_entity_poly.pdbx_strand_id
1 'polypeptide(L)'
;VISLAFAVLAAAQLWLAVSAGRHWRAAPCLLAAVPTLVCSALVWDNGVIALGSSVGAGPLLEAMSVPRFAGHALLTPLLVLWSLSAADRAGLPWARRKGVRGVAVGLTVLLVAAGVLHDIVGLTLRTERWADTLRYTNDAASPVGPMPAIVTGLVVLLAGIVLWRSTGFAWLAVTAAVMVVVSGAAAQIPVLGNAAEVVLNVGLLLTVRALLPQERKTSTLSMRSGPRSQ
;
A
#
# COMPACT_ATOMS: atom_id res chain seq x y z
N VAL A 1 -22.52 -3.97 11.88
CA VAL A 1 -21.75 -2.76 12.25
C VAL A 1 -20.32 -2.85 11.73
N ILE A 2 -19.65 -4.00 11.89
CA ILE A 2 -18.25 -4.19 11.43
C ILE A 2 -18.16 -4.30 9.91
N SER A 3 -19.12 -4.95 9.25
CA SER A 3 -19.21 -4.96 7.77
C SER A 3 -19.25 -3.54 7.19
N LEU A 4 -19.98 -2.62 7.84
CA LEU A 4 -19.99 -1.21 7.45
C LEU A 4 -18.62 -0.54 7.64
N ALA A 5 -17.89 -0.87 8.71
CA ALA A 5 -16.53 -0.37 8.89
C ALA A 5 -15.61 -0.80 7.74
N PHE A 6 -15.66 -2.06 7.31
CA PHE A 6 -14.90 -2.52 6.13
C PHE A 6 -15.35 -1.82 4.83
N ALA A 7 -16.65 -1.55 4.67
CA ALA A 7 -17.14 -0.76 3.51
C ALA A 7 -16.57 0.68 3.53
N VAL A 8 -16.49 1.32 4.70
CA VAL A 8 -15.85 2.64 4.85
C VAL A 8 -14.36 2.57 4.54
N LEU A 9 -13.65 1.53 5.02
CA LEU A 9 -12.24 1.32 4.69
C LEU A 9 -12.03 1.10 3.19
N ALA A 10 -12.90 0.32 2.52
CA ALA A 10 -12.87 0.16 1.06
C ALA A 10 -13.06 1.50 0.33
N ALA A 11 -14.01 2.32 0.77
CA ALA A 11 -14.23 3.67 0.20
C ALA A 11 -13.02 4.59 0.41
N ALA A 12 -12.39 4.55 1.58
CA ALA A 12 -11.17 5.29 1.87
C ALA A 12 -10.01 4.84 0.95
N GLN A 13 -9.82 3.53 0.79
CA GLN A 13 -8.81 2.97 -0.12
C GLN A 13 -9.10 3.34 -1.59
N LEU A 14 -10.37 3.38 -2.01
CA LEU A 14 -10.74 3.82 -3.36
C LEU A 14 -10.37 5.29 -3.59
N TRP A 15 -10.65 6.16 -2.63
CA TRP A 15 -10.23 7.56 -2.71
C TRP A 15 -8.71 7.70 -2.81
N LEU A 16 -7.95 6.92 -2.04
CA LEU A 16 -6.48 6.89 -2.08
C LEU A 16 -5.99 6.35 -3.42
N ALA A 17 -6.57 5.26 -3.93
CA ALA A 17 -6.22 4.69 -5.24
C ALA A 17 -6.45 5.68 -6.39
N VAL A 18 -7.61 6.35 -6.40
CA VAL A 18 -7.91 7.38 -7.41
C VAL A 18 -6.95 8.57 -7.28
N SER A 19 -6.64 9.00 -6.06
CA SER A 19 -5.72 10.10 -5.80
C SER A 19 -4.30 9.77 -6.26
N ALA A 20 -3.77 8.58 -5.93
CA ALA A 20 -2.46 8.11 -6.38
C ALA A 20 -2.44 7.88 -7.90
N GLY A 21 -3.52 7.33 -8.46
CA GLY A 21 -3.69 7.09 -9.90
C GLY A 21 -3.67 8.37 -10.74
N ARG A 22 -4.17 9.50 -10.20
CA ARG A 22 -4.04 10.80 -10.87
C ARG A 22 -2.56 11.22 -10.99
N HIS A 23 -1.78 11.02 -9.94
CA HIS A 23 -0.33 11.28 -9.98
C HIS A 23 0.39 10.33 -10.94
N TRP A 24 0.00 9.05 -10.98
CA TRP A 24 0.57 8.09 -11.91
C TRP A 24 0.29 8.45 -13.37
N ARG A 25 -0.94 8.88 -13.68
CA ARG A 25 -1.29 9.34 -15.05
C ARG A 25 -0.53 10.60 -15.47
N ALA A 26 -0.32 11.54 -14.54
CA ALA A 26 0.42 12.76 -14.81
C ALA A 26 1.93 12.53 -14.96
N ALA A 27 2.50 11.63 -14.15
CA ALA A 27 3.92 11.30 -14.15
C ALA A 27 4.11 9.77 -13.94
N PRO A 28 4.10 8.98 -15.02
CA PRO A 28 4.26 7.53 -14.93
C PRO A 28 5.59 7.13 -14.28
N CYS A 29 5.54 6.65 -13.05
CA CYS A 29 6.71 6.22 -12.29
C CYS A 29 6.33 5.25 -11.17
N LEU A 30 7.32 4.47 -10.71
CA LEU A 30 7.13 3.48 -9.64
C LEU A 30 6.58 4.13 -8.36
N LEU A 31 7.03 5.36 -8.04
CA LEU A 31 6.59 6.08 -6.85
C LEU A 31 5.07 6.30 -6.79
N ALA A 32 4.42 6.54 -7.93
CA ALA A 32 2.97 6.72 -8.01
C ALA A 32 2.23 5.41 -8.34
N ALA A 33 2.82 4.51 -9.11
CA ALA A 33 2.20 3.25 -9.54
C ALA A 33 1.94 2.31 -8.35
N VAL A 34 2.95 2.09 -7.49
CA VAL A 34 2.84 1.12 -6.39
C VAL A 34 1.72 1.47 -5.41
N PRO A 35 1.60 2.70 -4.87
CA PRO A 35 0.47 3.05 -4.02
C PRO A 35 -0.89 2.92 -4.72
N THR A 36 -0.96 3.21 -6.02
CA THR A 36 -2.20 3.02 -6.79
C THR A 36 -2.61 1.55 -6.80
N LEU A 37 -1.69 0.64 -7.10
CA LEU A 37 -1.96 -0.80 -7.17
C LEU A 37 -2.29 -1.38 -5.79
N VAL A 38 -1.51 -1.02 -4.77
CA VAL A 38 -1.75 -1.47 -3.38
C VAL A 38 -3.12 -1.01 -2.89
N CYS A 39 -3.45 0.28 -3.03
CA CYS A 39 -4.78 0.78 -2.64
C CYS A 39 -5.90 0.09 -3.41
N SER A 40 -5.72 -0.17 -4.72
CA SER A 40 -6.73 -0.87 -5.53
C SER A 40 -6.96 -2.31 -5.06
N ALA A 41 -5.91 -3.04 -4.71
CA ALA A 41 -6.04 -4.38 -4.11
C ALA A 41 -6.75 -4.34 -2.76
N LEU A 42 -6.49 -3.32 -1.94
CA LEU A 42 -7.13 -3.15 -0.64
C LEU A 42 -8.59 -2.66 -0.74
N VAL A 43 -9.00 -2.00 -1.83
CA VAL A 43 -10.42 -1.80 -2.15
C VAL A 43 -11.12 -3.15 -2.29
N TRP A 44 -10.52 -4.06 -3.05
CA TRP A 44 -11.05 -5.41 -3.24
C TRP A 44 -11.07 -6.18 -1.91
N ASP A 45 -9.97 -6.17 -1.16
CA ASP A 45 -9.86 -6.88 0.12
C ASP A 45 -10.95 -6.46 1.10
N ASN A 46 -11.04 -5.17 1.39
CA ASN A 46 -12.04 -4.63 2.32
C ASN A 46 -13.48 -4.82 1.78
N GLY A 47 -13.68 -4.70 0.45
CA GLY A 47 -14.97 -4.90 -0.20
C GLY A 47 -15.48 -6.34 -0.05
N VAL A 48 -14.61 -7.33 -0.24
CA VAL A 48 -14.96 -8.75 -0.06
C VAL A 48 -15.33 -9.05 1.40
N ILE A 49 -14.58 -8.50 2.36
CA ILE A 49 -14.91 -8.68 3.79
C ILE A 49 -16.24 -8.01 4.13
N ALA A 50 -16.48 -6.79 3.63
CA ALA A 50 -17.73 -6.05 3.86
C ALA A 50 -18.96 -6.82 3.35
N LEU A 51 -18.84 -7.47 2.19
CA LEU A 51 -19.92 -8.20 1.53
C LEU A 51 -20.03 -9.66 1.97
N GLY A 52 -19.03 -10.20 2.66
CA GLY A 52 -18.91 -11.64 2.91
C GLY A 52 -20.11 -12.27 3.59
N SER A 53 -20.72 -11.61 4.60
CA SER A 53 -21.93 -12.13 5.26
C SER A 53 -23.16 -12.09 4.36
N SER A 54 -23.24 -11.14 3.43
CA SER A 54 -24.34 -11.06 2.45
C SER A 54 -24.20 -12.08 1.35
N VAL A 55 -22.98 -12.40 0.93
CA VAL A 55 -22.68 -13.44 -0.07
C VAL A 55 -22.86 -14.83 0.54
N GLY A 56 -22.51 -15.02 1.81
CA GLY A 56 -22.55 -16.31 2.50
C GLY A 56 -21.31 -17.18 2.21
N ALA A 57 -21.13 -18.21 3.03
CA ALA A 57 -20.06 -19.19 2.83
C ALA A 57 -20.36 -20.03 1.57
N GLY A 58 -19.36 -20.23 0.73
CA GLY A 58 -19.47 -21.06 -0.47
C GLY A 58 -18.51 -20.65 -1.59
N PRO A 59 -18.60 -21.32 -2.75
CA PRO A 59 -17.61 -21.18 -3.82
C PRO A 59 -17.45 -19.75 -4.33
N LEU A 60 -18.51 -18.93 -4.29
CA LEU A 60 -18.43 -17.54 -4.74
C LEU A 60 -17.54 -16.70 -3.80
N LEU A 61 -17.78 -16.72 -2.48
CA LEU A 61 -16.98 -15.97 -1.52
C LEU A 61 -15.55 -16.51 -1.47
N GLU A 62 -15.38 -17.82 -1.64
CA GLU A 62 -14.06 -18.47 -1.74
C GLU A 62 -13.28 -17.92 -2.93
N ALA A 63 -13.89 -17.95 -4.14
CA ALA A 63 -13.28 -17.40 -5.34
C ALA A 63 -12.96 -15.90 -5.23
N MET A 64 -13.83 -15.10 -4.60
CA MET A 64 -13.60 -13.69 -4.34
C MET A 64 -12.45 -13.46 -3.33
N SER A 65 -12.16 -14.44 -2.48
CA SER A 65 -11.12 -14.34 -1.46
C SER A 65 -9.71 -14.60 -2.02
N VAL A 66 -9.55 -15.41 -3.07
CA VAL A 66 -8.23 -15.71 -3.66
C VAL A 66 -7.46 -14.45 -4.10
N PRO A 67 -8.05 -13.49 -4.82
CA PRO A 67 -7.33 -12.26 -5.21
C PRO A 67 -6.86 -11.41 -4.01
N ARG A 68 -7.47 -11.54 -2.83
CA ARG A 68 -7.04 -10.84 -1.61
C ARG A 68 -5.65 -11.30 -1.20
N PHE A 69 -5.43 -12.61 -1.13
CA PHE A 69 -4.14 -13.22 -0.79
C PHE A 69 -3.10 -12.95 -1.88
N ALA A 70 -3.48 -13.11 -3.16
CA ALA A 70 -2.61 -12.79 -4.29
C ALA A 70 -2.16 -11.31 -4.28
N GLY A 71 -3.06 -10.38 -3.97
CA GLY A 71 -2.75 -8.96 -3.84
C GLY A 71 -1.67 -8.70 -2.76
N HIS A 72 -1.83 -9.29 -1.58
CA HIS A 72 -0.83 -9.18 -0.52
C HIS A 72 0.51 -9.81 -0.91
N ALA A 73 0.50 -11.03 -1.45
CA ALA A 73 1.72 -11.74 -1.85
C ALA A 73 2.54 -11.00 -2.92
N LEU A 74 1.86 -10.38 -3.89
CA LEU A 74 2.53 -9.79 -5.05
C LEU A 74 2.81 -8.29 -4.90
N LEU A 75 1.89 -7.52 -4.29
CA LEU A 75 1.99 -6.06 -4.29
C LEU A 75 2.66 -5.49 -3.04
N THR A 76 2.45 -6.10 -1.87
CA THR A 76 3.06 -5.60 -0.62
C THR A 76 4.59 -5.55 -0.71
N PRO A 77 5.32 -6.57 -1.21
CA PRO A 77 6.77 -6.50 -1.32
C PRO A 77 7.29 -5.41 -2.28
N LEU A 78 6.48 -4.94 -3.24
CA LEU A 78 6.88 -3.84 -4.12
C LEU A 78 7.12 -2.54 -3.37
N LEU A 79 6.63 -2.41 -2.13
CA LEU A 79 6.93 -1.27 -1.27
C LEU A 79 8.41 -1.17 -0.89
N VAL A 80 9.20 -2.26 -1.01
CA VAL A 80 10.67 -2.21 -0.89
C VAL A 80 11.27 -1.39 -2.02
N LEU A 81 10.88 -1.66 -3.27
CA LEU A 81 11.34 -0.90 -4.44
C LEU A 81 10.78 0.53 -4.43
N TRP A 82 9.55 0.69 -3.96
CA TRP A 82 8.94 1.99 -3.77
C TRP A 82 9.74 2.84 -2.77
N SER A 83 10.14 2.28 -1.64
CA SER A 83 10.96 2.94 -0.62
C SER A 83 12.30 3.42 -1.18
N LEU A 84 12.95 2.59 -2.00
CA LEU A 84 14.18 2.97 -2.69
C LEU A 84 13.93 4.11 -3.71
N SER A 85 12.82 4.05 -4.45
CA SER A 85 12.43 5.11 -5.38
C SER A 85 12.15 6.44 -4.66
N ALA A 86 11.52 6.39 -3.48
CA ALA A 86 11.29 7.56 -2.64
C ALA A 86 12.63 8.17 -2.16
N ALA A 87 13.57 7.35 -1.72
CA ALA A 87 14.90 7.79 -1.32
C ALA A 87 15.70 8.42 -2.49
N ASP A 88 15.62 7.83 -3.68
CA ASP A 88 16.26 8.38 -4.90
C ASP A 88 15.66 9.74 -5.27
N ARG A 89 14.33 9.88 -5.23
CA ARG A 89 13.62 11.14 -5.48
C ARG A 89 13.88 12.21 -4.44
N ALA A 90 14.14 11.82 -3.20
CA ALA A 90 14.57 12.71 -2.13
C ALA A 90 16.05 13.18 -2.27
N GLY A 91 16.74 12.73 -3.33
CA GLY A 91 18.12 13.13 -3.62
C GLY A 91 19.19 12.37 -2.83
N LEU A 92 18.87 11.22 -2.25
CA LEU A 92 19.82 10.44 -1.45
C LEU A 92 20.77 9.63 -2.35
N PRO A 93 22.10 9.94 -2.38
CA PRO A 93 23.02 9.36 -3.37
C PRO A 93 23.18 7.84 -3.25
N TRP A 94 23.05 7.28 -2.04
CA TRP A 94 23.18 5.85 -1.79
C TRP A 94 22.07 5.03 -2.50
N ALA A 95 20.88 5.61 -2.71
CA ALA A 95 19.75 4.93 -3.39
C ALA A 95 20.06 4.61 -4.86
N ARG A 96 21.03 5.32 -5.47
CA ARG A 96 21.47 5.12 -6.85
C ARG A 96 22.56 4.06 -6.99
N ARG A 97 23.16 3.61 -5.89
CA ARG A 97 24.24 2.62 -5.94
C ARG A 97 23.72 1.28 -6.46
N LYS A 98 24.42 0.70 -7.44
CA LYS A 98 24.03 -0.59 -8.06
C LYS A 98 23.85 -1.71 -7.03
N GLY A 99 24.73 -1.79 -6.02
CA GLY A 99 24.62 -2.77 -4.94
C GLY A 99 23.32 -2.62 -4.13
N VAL A 100 22.96 -1.39 -3.75
CA VAL A 100 21.71 -1.13 -3.00
C VAL A 100 20.47 -1.49 -3.83
N ARG A 101 20.48 -1.14 -5.13
CA ARG A 101 19.41 -1.53 -6.04
C ARG A 101 19.32 -3.05 -6.20
N GLY A 102 20.46 -3.72 -6.33
CA GLY A 102 20.53 -5.19 -6.40
C GLY A 102 19.95 -5.86 -5.15
N VAL A 103 20.31 -5.36 -3.96
CA VAL A 103 19.76 -5.85 -2.67
C VAL A 103 18.24 -5.61 -2.61
N ALA A 104 17.75 -4.42 -2.97
CA ALA A 104 16.32 -4.13 -2.94
C ALA A 104 15.53 -5.03 -3.90
N VAL A 105 16.03 -5.26 -5.12
CA VAL A 105 15.41 -6.17 -6.08
C VAL A 105 15.43 -7.60 -5.55
N GLY A 106 16.58 -8.09 -5.09
CA GLY A 106 16.72 -9.43 -4.53
C GLY A 106 15.79 -9.67 -3.34
N LEU A 107 15.72 -8.70 -2.42
CA LEU A 107 14.78 -8.76 -1.29
C LEU A 107 13.33 -8.79 -1.77
N THR A 108 12.95 -7.93 -2.71
CA THR A 108 11.58 -7.92 -3.26
C THR A 108 11.22 -9.27 -3.89
N VAL A 109 12.11 -9.84 -4.72
CA VAL A 109 11.89 -11.15 -5.34
C VAL A 109 11.75 -12.25 -4.29
N LEU A 110 12.59 -12.25 -3.27
CA LEU A 110 12.52 -13.22 -2.17
C LEU A 110 11.20 -13.13 -1.41
N LEU A 111 10.74 -11.91 -1.09
CA LEU A 111 9.49 -11.69 -0.37
C LEU A 111 8.27 -12.05 -1.23
N VAL A 112 8.29 -11.74 -2.54
CA VAL A 112 7.24 -12.18 -3.48
C VAL A 112 7.21 -13.71 -3.56
N ALA A 113 8.38 -14.36 -3.71
CA ALA A 113 8.43 -15.82 -3.77
C ALA A 113 7.89 -16.47 -2.49
N ALA A 114 8.26 -15.95 -1.31
CA ALA A 114 7.74 -16.41 -0.03
C ALA A 114 6.22 -16.21 0.08
N GLY A 115 5.71 -15.04 -0.32
CA GLY A 115 4.26 -14.75 -0.35
C GLY A 115 3.52 -15.67 -1.32
N VAL A 116 4.04 -15.86 -2.54
CA VAL A 116 3.43 -16.78 -3.53
C VAL A 116 3.37 -18.21 -3.00
N LEU A 117 4.44 -18.69 -2.39
CA LEU A 117 4.48 -20.05 -1.85
C LEU A 117 3.47 -20.24 -0.70
N HIS A 118 3.28 -19.23 0.15
CA HIS A 118 2.37 -19.30 1.30
C HIS A 118 0.91 -18.97 0.94
N ASP A 119 0.70 -17.87 0.22
CA ASP A 119 -0.63 -17.27 0.02
C ASP A 119 -1.28 -17.66 -1.32
N ILE A 120 -0.56 -18.34 -2.21
CA ILE A 120 -1.09 -18.80 -3.49
C ILE A 120 -0.94 -20.31 -3.63
N VAL A 121 0.29 -20.84 -3.57
CA VAL A 121 0.53 -22.29 -3.77
C VAL A 121 0.08 -23.09 -2.57
N GLY A 122 0.40 -22.64 -1.34
CA GLY A 122 0.02 -23.27 -0.09
C GLY A 122 -1.31 -22.80 0.49
N LEU A 123 -2.12 -22.06 -0.28
CA LEU A 123 -3.36 -21.46 0.20
C LEU A 123 -4.36 -22.54 0.65
N THR A 124 -4.71 -22.52 1.93
CA THR A 124 -5.75 -23.39 2.52
C THR A 124 -6.82 -22.47 3.13
N LEU A 125 -7.96 -22.38 2.45
CA LEU A 125 -9.03 -21.49 2.84
C LEU A 125 -9.92 -22.09 3.92
N ARG A 126 -10.09 -21.34 5.01
CA ARG A 126 -11.05 -21.63 6.09
C ARG A 126 -11.99 -20.46 6.30
N THR A 127 -13.26 -20.76 6.49
CA THR A 127 -14.25 -19.73 6.86
C THR A 127 -14.01 -19.24 8.28
N GLU A 128 -14.03 -17.95 8.46
CA GLU A 128 -13.97 -17.29 9.76
C GLU A 128 -15.10 -16.26 9.88
N ARG A 129 -15.81 -16.33 11.01
CA ARG A 129 -16.77 -15.30 11.41
C ARG A 129 -16.18 -14.45 12.51
N TRP A 130 -16.23 -13.14 12.32
CA TRP A 130 -15.88 -12.18 13.35
C TRP A 130 -16.92 -11.07 13.37
N ALA A 131 -17.65 -10.95 14.50
CA ALA A 131 -18.82 -10.10 14.60
C ALA A 131 -19.87 -10.40 13.48
N ASP A 132 -20.27 -9.38 12.73
CA ASP A 132 -21.21 -9.50 11.61
C ASP A 132 -20.51 -9.74 10.26
N THR A 133 -19.19 -10.01 10.23
CA THR A 133 -18.46 -10.33 9.00
C THR A 133 -18.27 -11.84 8.83
N LEU A 134 -18.21 -12.27 7.58
CA LEU A 134 -17.80 -13.60 7.16
C LEU A 134 -16.71 -13.47 6.11
N ARG A 135 -15.58 -14.16 6.33
CA ARG A 135 -14.45 -14.13 5.39
C ARG A 135 -13.79 -15.50 5.30
N TYR A 136 -13.02 -15.69 4.25
CA TYR A 136 -12.04 -16.78 4.22
C TYR A 136 -10.68 -16.26 4.67
N THR A 137 -9.99 -17.05 5.49
CA THR A 137 -8.63 -16.84 5.96
C THR A 137 -7.74 -17.98 5.49
N ASN A 138 -6.43 -17.71 5.34
CA ASN A 138 -5.47 -18.76 5.06
C ASN A 138 -5.12 -19.48 6.38
N ASP A 139 -5.46 -20.75 6.45
CA ASP A 139 -5.20 -21.63 7.60
C ASP A 139 -3.91 -22.44 7.43
N ALA A 140 -3.13 -22.18 6.39
CA ALA A 140 -1.86 -22.88 6.17
C ALA A 140 -0.90 -22.59 7.32
N ALA A 141 -0.55 -23.66 8.06
CA ALA A 141 0.47 -23.58 9.10
C ALA A 141 1.84 -23.33 8.45
N SER A 142 2.32 -22.09 8.50
CA SER A 142 3.63 -21.75 7.98
C SER A 142 4.31 -20.71 8.88
N PRO A 143 5.55 -20.98 9.34
CA PRO A 143 6.30 -20.00 10.11
C PRO A 143 6.70 -18.78 9.26
N VAL A 144 6.61 -18.88 7.95
CA VAL A 144 7.00 -17.82 6.99
C VAL A 144 5.82 -16.89 6.68
N GLY A 145 4.56 -17.30 6.97
CA GLY A 145 3.33 -16.61 6.57
C GLY A 145 3.35 -15.08 6.70
N PRO A 146 3.53 -14.50 7.89
CA PRO A 146 3.49 -13.05 8.08
C PRO A 146 4.81 -12.35 7.71
N MET A 147 5.91 -13.08 7.48
CA MET A 147 7.24 -12.51 7.30
C MET A 147 7.35 -11.51 6.14
N PRO A 148 6.77 -11.74 4.94
CA PRO A 148 6.85 -10.76 3.86
C PRO A 148 6.25 -9.40 4.24
N ALA A 149 5.11 -9.40 4.92
CA ALA A 149 4.47 -8.16 5.37
C ALA A 149 5.27 -7.45 6.46
N ILE A 150 5.79 -8.19 7.45
CA ILE A 150 6.62 -7.65 8.54
C ILE A 150 7.88 -7.01 7.98
N VAL A 151 8.64 -7.74 7.16
CA VAL A 151 9.89 -7.23 6.58
C VAL A 151 9.61 -6.00 5.72
N THR A 152 8.58 -6.02 4.89
CA THR A 152 8.19 -4.88 4.07
C THR A 152 7.81 -3.67 4.94
N GLY A 153 7.01 -3.87 5.98
CA GLY A 153 6.61 -2.81 6.92
C GLY A 153 7.82 -2.15 7.60
N LEU A 154 8.80 -2.96 8.03
CA LEU A 154 10.05 -2.45 8.62
C LEU A 154 10.90 -1.67 7.60
N VAL A 155 10.98 -2.13 6.35
CA VAL A 155 11.69 -1.39 5.28
C VAL A 155 11.03 -0.04 5.01
N VAL A 156 9.70 0.02 4.96
CA VAL A 156 8.97 1.28 4.77
C VAL A 156 9.16 2.20 5.96
N LEU A 157 9.14 1.69 7.19
CA LEU A 157 9.42 2.46 8.39
C LEU A 157 10.85 3.04 8.38
N LEU A 158 11.85 2.23 8.06
CA LEU A 158 13.24 2.70 7.96
C LEU A 158 13.40 3.75 6.87
N ALA A 159 12.78 3.55 5.70
CA ALA A 159 12.76 4.56 4.63
C ALA A 159 12.08 5.86 5.10
N GLY A 160 10.99 5.77 5.83
CA GLY A 160 10.30 6.91 6.43
C GLY A 160 11.20 7.69 7.40
N ILE A 161 11.92 6.99 8.29
CA ILE A 161 12.87 7.60 9.23
C ILE A 161 14.02 8.30 8.47
N VAL A 162 14.56 7.65 7.44
CA VAL A 162 15.63 8.24 6.61
C VAL A 162 15.13 9.49 5.89
N LEU A 163 13.95 9.45 5.29
CA LEU A 163 13.32 10.61 4.65
C LEU A 163 13.09 11.74 5.64
N TRP A 164 12.55 11.42 6.81
CA TRP A 164 12.34 12.43 7.87
C TRP A 164 13.64 13.13 8.25
N ARG A 165 14.70 12.36 8.50
CA ARG A 165 16.00 12.94 8.90
C ARG A 165 16.67 13.74 7.78
N SER A 166 16.44 13.38 6.52
CA SER A 166 17.10 14.05 5.39
C SER A 166 16.32 15.23 4.82
N THR A 167 14.98 15.22 4.92
CA THR A 167 14.13 16.24 4.29
C THR A 167 13.23 17.00 5.26
N GLY A 168 13.13 16.56 6.53
CA GLY A 168 12.19 17.05 7.51
C GLY A 168 10.77 16.47 7.36
N PHE A 169 10.49 15.66 6.33
CA PHE A 169 9.17 15.09 6.07
C PHE A 169 8.92 13.81 6.89
N ALA A 170 8.17 13.93 7.98
CA ALA A 170 7.98 12.87 8.96
C ALA A 170 6.80 11.93 8.68
N TRP A 171 5.86 12.28 7.79
CA TRP A 171 4.59 11.57 7.66
C TRP A 171 4.73 10.10 7.32
N LEU A 172 5.67 9.72 6.46
CA LEU A 172 5.90 8.32 6.14
C LEU A 172 6.38 7.52 7.37
N ALA A 173 7.29 8.10 8.16
CA ALA A 173 7.78 7.45 9.39
C ALA A 173 6.65 7.25 10.40
N VAL A 174 5.82 8.29 10.61
CA VAL A 174 4.70 8.24 11.57
C VAL A 174 3.67 7.19 11.15
N THR A 175 3.22 7.21 9.90
CA THR A 175 2.19 6.28 9.42
C THR A 175 2.69 4.83 9.34
N ALA A 176 3.95 4.61 8.97
CA ALA A 176 4.57 3.30 9.01
C ALA A 176 4.77 2.79 10.44
N ALA A 177 5.15 3.66 11.39
CA ALA A 177 5.23 3.28 12.81
C ALA A 177 3.86 2.88 13.36
N VAL A 178 2.79 3.64 13.05
CA VAL A 178 1.42 3.26 13.42
C VAL A 178 1.07 1.88 12.84
N MET A 179 1.36 1.64 11.56
CA MET A 179 1.13 0.34 10.91
C MET A 179 1.84 -0.79 11.66
N VAL A 180 3.14 -0.66 11.95
CA VAL A 180 3.93 -1.69 12.63
C VAL A 180 3.39 -1.98 14.04
N VAL A 181 3.07 -0.94 14.82
CA VAL A 181 2.55 -1.09 16.19
C VAL A 181 1.17 -1.73 16.18
N VAL A 182 0.27 -1.26 15.32
CA VAL A 182 -1.11 -1.75 15.26
C VAL A 182 -1.17 -3.16 14.70
N SER A 183 -0.29 -3.53 13.78
CA SER A 183 -0.23 -4.91 13.22
C SER A 183 -0.01 -5.96 14.32
N GLY A 184 0.73 -5.64 15.39
CA GLY A 184 0.88 -6.52 16.54
C GLY A 184 -0.42 -6.77 17.29
N ALA A 185 -1.31 -5.77 17.37
CA ALA A 185 -2.63 -5.88 18.02
C ALA A 185 -3.72 -6.43 17.07
N ALA A 186 -3.52 -6.32 15.75
CA ALA A 186 -4.49 -6.67 14.72
C ALA A 186 -4.81 -8.19 14.66
N ALA A 187 -3.96 -9.05 15.23
CA ALA A 187 -4.21 -10.49 15.32
C ALA A 187 -5.51 -10.82 16.09
N GLN A 188 -5.90 -9.95 17.04
CA GLN A 188 -7.12 -10.12 17.83
C GLN A 188 -8.31 -9.32 17.28
N ILE A 189 -8.04 -8.24 16.55
CA ILE A 189 -9.06 -7.30 16.07
C ILE A 189 -8.78 -6.97 14.59
N PRO A 190 -9.28 -7.78 13.65
CA PRO A 190 -8.94 -7.67 12.22
C PRO A 190 -9.16 -6.28 11.62
N VAL A 191 -10.23 -5.57 12.00
CA VAL A 191 -10.52 -4.23 11.49
C VAL A 191 -9.40 -3.21 11.80
N LEU A 192 -8.62 -3.41 12.87
CA LEU A 192 -7.49 -2.53 13.20
C LEU A 192 -6.35 -2.69 12.19
N GLY A 193 -6.08 -3.90 11.70
CA GLY A 193 -5.09 -4.14 10.67
C GLY A 193 -5.43 -3.37 9.39
N ASN A 194 -6.64 -3.55 8.89
CA ASN A 194 -7.11 -2.87 7.67
C ASN A 194 -7.19 -1.35 7.84
N ALA A 195 -7.53 -0.85 9.05
CA ALA A 195 -7.49 0.60 9.34
C ALA A 195 -6.06 1.14 9.33
N ALA A 196 -5.09 0.39 9.88
CA ALA A 196 -3.68 0.78 9.86
C ALA A 196 -3.10 0.80 8.44
N GLU A 197 -3.58 -0.08 7.54
CA GLU A 197 -3.24 -0.03 6.10
C GLU A 197 -3.72 1.26 5.45
N VAL A 198 -4.92 1.75 5.78
CA VAL A 198 -5.40 3.07 5.31
C VAL A 198 -4.46 4.17 5.78
N VAL A 199 -4.06 4.15 7.06
CA VAL A 199 -3.12 5.14 7.63
C VAL A 199 -1.78 5.10 6.89
N LEU A 200 -1.21 3.90 6.66
CA LEU A 200 0.03 3.76 5.91
C LEU A 200 -0.12 4.33 4.48
N ASN A 201 -1.20 3.99 3.78
CA ASN A 201 -1.44 4.45 2.40
C ASN A 201 -1.63 5.98 2.31
N VAL A 202 -2.18 6.62 3.35
CA VAL A 202 -2.16 8.10 3.46
C VAL A 202 -0.71 8.60 3.49
N GLY A 203 0.17 7.98 4.28
CA GLY A 203 1.60 8.32 4.32
C GLY A 203 2.30 8.14 2.98
N LEU A 204 2.00 7.03 2.27
CA LEU A 204 2.52 6.81 0.92
C LEU A 204 2.06 7.92 -0.05
N LEU A 205 0.77 8.26 -0.06
CA LEU A 205 0.23 9.31 -0.92
C LEU A 205 0.82 10.69 -0.60
N LEU A 206 0.97 11.04 0.67
CA LEU A 206 1.60 12.29 1.09
C LEU A 206 3.06 12.35 0.63
N THR A 207 3.78 11.23 0.69
CA THR A 207 5.16 11.11 0.18
C THR A 207 5.21 11.30 -1.33
N VAL A 208 4.28 10.69 -2.08
CA VAL A 208 4.13 10.91 -3.54
C VAL A 208 3.96 12.38 -3.85
N ARG A 209 3.06 13.08 -3.13
CA ARG A 209 2.80 14.52 -3.32
C ARG A 209 4.01 15.39 -2.98
N ALA A 210 4.78 15.02 -1.96
CA ALA A 210 5.96 15.77 -1.55
C ALA A 210 7.14 15.61 -2.52
N LEU A 211 7.28 14.43 -3.15
CA LEU A 211 8.45 14.10 -3.99
C LEU A 211 8.20 14.21 -5.50
N LEU A 212 6.95 14.29 -5.95
CA LEU A 212 6.66 14.55 -7.35
C LEU A 212 6.46 16.06 -7.58
N PRO A 213 7.01 16.61 -8.68
CA PRO A 213 6.78 18.01 -9.04
C PRO A 213 5.28 18.27 -9.18
N GLN A 214 4.78 19.26 -8.46
CA GLN A 214 3.45 19.78 -8.77
C GLN A 214 3.57 20.56 -10.09
N GLU A 215 2.77 20.22 -11.10
CA GLU A 215 2.61 21.10 -12.26
C GLU A 215 2.21 22.48 -11.72
N ARG A 216 3.15 23.42 -11.75
CA ARG A 216 2.79 24.82 -11.52
C ARG A 216 1.76 25.14 -12.58
N LYS A 217 0.57 25.51 -12.17
CA LYS A 217 -0.38 26.24 -13.00
C LYS A 217 0.28 27.57 -13.36
N THR A 218 1.18 27.55 -14.33
CA THR A 218 1.60 28.73 -15.07
C THR A 218 0.46 29.06 -16.02
N SER A 219 -0.63 29.53 -15.43
CA SER A 219 -1.75 30.03 -16.19
C SER A 219 -1.72 31.54 -16.17
N THR A 220 -1.64 32.11 -17.37
CA THR A 220 -2.46 33.26 -17.77
C THR A 220 -2.20 34.62 -17.11
N LEU A 221 -0.95 34.99 -16.87
CA LEU A 221 -0.65 36.40 -16.62
C LEU A 221 0.25 37.06 -17.70
N SER A 222 0.65 36.33 -18.74
CA SER A 222 1.52 36.84 -19.81
C SER A 222 0.79 37.40 -21.06
N MET A 223 -0.54 37.47 -21.06
CA MET A 223 -1.27 38.00 -22.25
C MET A 223 -1.96 39.34 -22.01
N ARG A 224 -1.39 40.23 -21.21
CA ARG A 224 -1.90 41.60 -21.10
C ARG A 224 -0.80 42.68 -21.05
N SER A 225 0.19 42.55 -21.89
CA SER A 225 1.05 43.71 -22.23
C SER A 225 1.23 43.77 -23.74
N GLY A 226 0.15 44.05 -24.45
CA GLY A 226 0.25 44.53 -25.82
C GLY A 226 0.87 45.94 -25.80
N PRO A 227 1.80 46.29 -26.72
CA PRO A 227 2.35 47.61 -26.80
C PRO A 227 1.26 48.59 -27.27
N ARG A 228 1.01 49.62 -26.45
CA ARG A 228 0.29 50.82 -26.94
C ARG A 228 1.19 51.52 -27.94
N SER A 229 0.81 51.46 -29.20
CA SER A 229 1.32 52.33 -30.26
C SER A 229 0.96 53.78 -29.97
N GLN A 230 1.97 54.65 -29.92
CA GLN A 230 1.85 56.08 -30.26
C GLN A 230 2.24 56.24 -31.69
#